data_111ada4296eb986630a02fbec287031f
#
_entry.id   111ada4296eb986630a02fbec287031f
#
_cell.length_a   1.000
_cell.length_b   1.000
_cell.length_c   1.000
_cell.angle_alpha   90.00
_cell.angle_beta   90.00
_cell.angle_gamma   90.00
#
_symmetry.space_group_name_H-M   'P 1'
#
loop_
_entity.id
_entity.type
_entity.pdbx_description
1 polymer ?
#
loop_
_entity_poly.entity_id
_entity_poly.type
_entity_poly.pdbx_seq_one_letter_code
_entity_poly.pdbx_strand_id
1 'polypeptide(L)'
;MPEGTLFFVPRWRAGLPWGVPPRLGPWLAERGSLTARLRAHCREFAVRRLFEGWGRPYPDEAIALGVPRGTRVRVREVALLADGAPVVFARSLATRQGLRYPWRLLQRIGNRPLGAAHRRIGEERRAQRTVAEDRKSTRLNSSHV
;
A
#
# COMPACT_ATOMS: atom_id res chain seq x y z
N MET A 1 -40.36 13.09 0.75
CA MET A 1 -39.77 11.81 1.22
C MET A 1 -38.43 11.65 0.54
N PRO A 2 -37.31 11.87 1.21
CA PRO A 2 -36.03 11.52 0.60
C PRO A 2 -35.86 10.01 0.66
N GLU A 3 -35.81 9.39 -0.51
CA GLU A 3 -35.50 7.98 -0.67
C GLU A 3 -34.18 7.70 0.00
N GLY A 4 -34.21 6.81 1.02
CA GLY A 4 -33.02 6.36 1.71
C GLY A 4 -32.16 5.55 0.75
N THR A 5 -31.17 6.21 0.17
CA THR A 5 -30.09 5.53 -0.56
C THR A 5 -29.37 4.65 0.44
N LEU A 6 -29.69 3.37 0.43
CA LEU A 6 -28.95 2.32 1.14
C LEU A 6 -27.51 2.35 0.64
N PHE A 7 -26.65 3.09 1.34
CA PHE A 7 -25.22 3.03 1.09
C PHE A 7 -24.72 1.65 1.46
N PHE A 8 -24.60 0.79 0.46
CA PHE A 8 -23.90 -0.48 0.61
C PHE A 8 -22.44 -0.18 0.91
N VAL A 9 -22.06 -0.34 2.18
CA VAL A 9 -20.65 -0.24 2.57
C VAL A 9 -20.02 -1.62 2.34
N PRO A 10 -19.15 -1.78 1.35
CA PRO A 10 -18.49 -3.05 1.11
C PRO A 10 -17.69 -3.44 2.35
N ARG A 11 -17.90 -4.65 2.85
CA ARG A 11 -17.11 -5.20 3.95
C ARG A 11 -15.89 -5.92 3.39
N TRP A 12 -14.74 -5.55 3.85
CA TRP A 12 -13.51 -6.28 3.59
C TRP A 12 -13.65 -7.71 4.16
N ARG A 13 -13.43 -8.72 3.33
CA ARG A 13 -13.52 -10.13 3.69
C ARG A 13 -12.19 -10.82 3.40
N ALA A 14 -11.84 -11.81 4.21
CA ALA A 14 -10.75 -12.72 3.90
C ALA A 14 -11.20 -13.70 2.79
N GLY A 15 -10.27 -14.03 1.89
CA GLY A 15 -10.50 -14.98 0.80
C GLY A 15 -11.01 -14.31 -0.48
N LEU A 16 -11.12 -15.14 -1.52
CA LEU A 16 -11.62 -14.71 -2.82
C LEU A 16 -13.15 -14.61 -2.80
N PRO A 17 -13.72 -13.55 -3.41
CA PRO A 17 -15.17 -13.45 -3.54
C PRO A 17 -15.73 -14.56 -4.46
N TRP A 18 -16.99 -14.92 -4.24
CA TRP A 18 -17.71 -15.84 -5.10
C TRP A 18 -17.81 -15.27 -6.52
N GLY A 19 -17.71 -16.14 -7.54
CA GLY A 19 -17.84 -15.73 -8.94
C GLY A 19 -16.59 -15.11 -9.57
N VAL A 20 -15.45 -15.16 -8.90
CA VAL A 20 -14.18 -14.73 -9.50
C VAL A 20 -13.85 -15.65 -10.68
N PRO A 21 -13.62 -15.10 -11.90
CA PRO A 21 -13.19 -15.92 -13.02
C PRO A 21 -11.92 -16.69 -12.68
N PRO A 22 -11.82 -18.00 -13.06
CA PRO A 22 -10.68 -18.85 -12.71
C PRO A 22 -9.31 -18.24 -13.07
N ARG A 23 -9.24 -17.50 -14.19
CA ARG A 23 -8.03 -16.80 -14.64
C ARG A 23 -7.57 -15.68 -13.73
N LEU A 24 -8.46 -15.07 -12.94
CA LEU A 24 -8.14 -13.99 -12.01
C LEU A 24 -7.80 -14.49 -10.61
N GLY A 25 -8.28 -15.67 -10.23
CA GLY A 25 -8.03 -16.25 -8.91
C GLY A 25 -6.55 -16.21 -8.50
N PRO A 26 -5.62 -16.74 -9.31
CA PRO A 26 -4.19 -16.73 -9.01
C PRO A 26 -3.59 -15.32 -8.84
N TRP A 27 -4.13 -14.31 -9.55
CA TRP A 27 -3.69 -12.92 -9.43
C TRP A 27 -4.19 -12.27 -8.14
N LEU A 28 -5.43 -12.54 -7.77
CA LEU A 28 -6.04 -12.00 -6.55
C LEU A 28 -5.52 -12.69 -5.29
N ALA A 29 -5.11 -13.94 -5.38
CA ALA A 29 -4.53 -14.70 -4.28
C ALA A 29 -3.01 -14.50 -4.11
N GLU A 30 -2.39 -13.66 -4.95
CA GLU A 30 -0.94 -13.41 -4.90
C GLU A 30 -0.52 -12.81 -3.54
N ARG A 31 0.32 -13.54 -2.81
CA ARG A 31 0.86 -13.11 -1.51
C ARG A 31 2.22 -12.41 -1.63
N GLY A 32 2.83 -12.50 -2.80
CA GLY A 32 4.10 -11.86 -3.10
C GLY A 32 3.93 -10.46 -3.67
N SER A 33 4.79 -10.08 -4.59
CA SER A 33 4.74 -8.80 -5.27
C SER A 33 3.93 -8.89 -6.56
N LEU A 34 2.71 -8.38 -6.57
CA LEU A 34 1.88 -8.26 -7.78
C LEU A 34 2.64 -7.55 -8.91
N THR A 35 3.41 -6.53 -8.59
CA THR A 35 4.25 -5.81 -9.57
C THR A 35 5.33 -6.70 -10.18
N ALA A 36 6.01 -7.53 -9.36
CA ALA A 36 7.01 -8.46 -9.89
C ALA A 36 6.37 -9.49 -10.81
N ARG A 37 5.19 -9.98 -10.43
CA ARG A 37 4.42 -10.91 -11.24
C ARG A 37 3.97 -10.28 -12.56
N LEU A 38 3.45 -9.05 -12.55
CA LEU A 38 3.07 -8.34 -13.78
C LEU A 38 4.28 -8.15 -14.69
N ARG A 39 5.43 -7.74 -14.16
CA ARG A 39 6.67 -7.59 -14.94
C ARG A 39 7.14 -8.88 -15.60
N ALA A 40 6.90 -10.02 -14.97
CA ALA A 40 7.25 -11.32 -15.55
C ALA A 40 6.31 -11.75 -16.69
N HIS A 41 5.14 -11.10 -16.83
CA HIS A 41 4.10 -11.44 -17.80
C HIS A 41 3.91 -10.39 -18.91
N CYS A 42 4.70 -9.32 -18.94
CA CYS A 42 4.63 -8.30 -19.99
C CYS A 42 6.03 -7.90 -20.46
N ARG A 43 6.13 -7.36 -21.67
CA ARG A 43 7.38 -6.85 -22.23
C ARG A 43 7.73 -5.50 -21.64
N GLU A 44 6.72 -4.64 -21.48
CA GLU A 44 6.85 -3.31 -20.92
C GLU A 44 5.89 -3.15 -19.73
N PHE A 45 6.46 -2.77 -18.58
CA PHE A 45 5.69 -2.46 -17.38
C PHE A 45 5.88 -0.99 -17.01
N ALA A 46 4.77 -0.28 -16.85
CA ALA A 46 4.79 1.11 -16.41
C ALA A 46 3.79 1.36 -15.27
N VAL A 47 4.04 2.42 -14.50
CA VAL A 47 3.11 2.94 -13.48
C VAL A 47 2.72 4.35 -13.87
N ARG A 48 1.45 4.57 -14.14
CA ARG A 48 0.89 5.88 -14.44
C ARG A 48 0.18 6.41 -13.20
N ARG A 49 0.65 7.54 -12.67
CA ARG A 49 -0.03 8.24 -11.58
C ARG A 49 -1.25 8.96 -12.13
N LEU A 50 -2.41 8.68 -11.56
CA LEU A 50 -3.68 9.29 -11.91
C LEU A 50 -4.01 10.47 -11.00
N PHE A 51 -3.78 10.31 -9.70
CA PHE A 51 -3.99 11.34 -8.70
C PHE A 51 -3.01 11.20 -7.54
N GLU A 52 -2.59 12.32 -6.98
CA GLU A 52 -1.89 12.35 -5.70
C GLU A 52 -2.19 13.68 -4.99
N GLY A 53 -2.89 13.60 -3.85
CA GLY A 53 -3.33 14.80 -3.15
C GLY A 53 -4.05 14.50 -1.85
N TRP A 54 -4.60 15.57 -1.24
CA TRP A 54 -5.52 15.45 -0.12
C TRP A 54 -6.93 15.22 -0.65
N GLY A 55 -7.55 14.11 -0.23
CA GLY A 55 -8.89 13.73 -0.64
C GLY A 55 -9.69 13.18 0.53
N ARG A 56 -10.94 12.78 0.26
CA ARG A 56 -11.80 12.10 1.22
C ARG A 56 -11.72 10.59 0.98
N PRO A 57 -11.62 9.77 2.03
CA PRO A 57 -11.75 8.33 1.89
C PRO A 57 -13.18 7.96 1.51
N TYR A 58 -13.34 6.85 0.82
CA TYR A 58 -14.65 6.21 0.68
C TYR A 58 -15.11 5.66 2.05
N PRO A 59 -16.42 5.37 2.22
CA PRO A 59 -16.95 4.92 3.52
C PRO A 59 -16.25 3.69 4.10
N ASP A 60 -15.94 2.70 3.27
CA ASP A 60 -15.22 1.48 3.64
C ASP A 60 -13.74 1.77 3.97
N GLU A 61 -13.11 2.68 3.23
CA GLU A 61 -11.75 3.13 3.49
C GLU A 61 -11.65 3.89 4.82
N ALA A 62 -12.63 4.73 5.13
CA ALA A 62 -12.69 5.45 6.40
C ALA A 62 -12.80 4.49 7.59
N ILE A 63 -13.62 3.45 7.47
CA ILE A 63 -13.76 2.38 8.47
C ILE A 63 -12.42 1.65 8.63
N ALA A 64 -11.78 1.24 7.52
CA ALA A 64 -10.51 0.52 7.56
C ALA A 64 -9.37 1.36 8.15
N LEU A 65 -9.39 2.68 7.94
CA LEU A 65 -8.41 3.61 8.51
C LEU A 65 -8.73 4.02 9.96
N GLY A 66 -9.93 3.71 10.48
CA GLY A 66 -10.39 4.13 11.80
C GLY A 66 -10.56 5.66 11.92
N VAL A 67 -10.96 6.33 10.84
CA VAL A 67 -11.13 7.78 10.82
C VAL A 67 -12.60 8.19 10.63
N PRO A 68 -13.03 9.34 11.19
CA PRO A 68 -14.37 9.88 10.98
C PRO A 68 -14.65 10.14 9.50
N ARG A 69 -15.92 10.01 9.09
CA ARG A 69 -16.38 10.43 7.75
C ARG A 69 -16.06 11.91 7.54
N GLY A 70 -15.55 12.24 6.37
CA GLY A 70 -15.17 13.62 6.06
C GLY A 70 -13.72 14.00 6.42
N THR A 71 -13.00 13.15 7.18
CA THR A 71 -11.57 13.36 7.43
C THR A 71 -10.81 13.41 6.11
N ARG A 72 -9.95 14.42 5.95
CA ARG A 72 -9.06 14.47 4.77
C ARG A 72 -7.82 13.60 5.00
N VAL A 73 -7.56 12.74 4.04
CA VAL A 73 -6.43 11.82 4.02
C VAL A 73 -5.57 12.06 2.77
N ARG A 74 -4.31 11.67 2.82
CA ARG A 74 -3.50 11.64 1.61
C ARG A 74 -3.94 10.47 0.76
N VAL A 75 -4.26 10.73 -0.50
CA VAL A 75 -4.70 9.76 -1.48
C VAL A 75 -3.69 9.71 -2.61
N ARG A 76 -3.36 8.50 -3.06
CA ARG A 76 -2.57 8.25 -4.26
C ARG A 76 -3.27 7.19 -5.09
N GLU A 77 -3.53 7.52 -6.35
CA GLU A 77 -4.13 6.63 -7.34
C GLU A 77 -3.17 6.40 -8.49
N VAL A 78 -3.01 5.15 -8.87
CA VAL A 78 -2.16 4.76 -9.98
C VAL A 78 -2.82 3.69 -10.82
N ALA A 79 -2.53 3.72 -12.12
CA ALA A 79 -2.75 2.59 -13.03
C ALA A 79 -1.43 1.86 -13.24
N LEU A 80 -1.44 0.53 -13.11
CA LEU A 80 -0.35 -0.33 -13.53
C LEU A 80 -0.62 -0.72 -14.98
N LEU A 81 0.34 -0.49 -15.85
CA LEU A 81 0.25 -0.76 -17.27
C LEU A 81 1.12 -1.96 -17.62
N ALA A 82 0.58 -2.87 -18.40
CA ALA A 82 1.28 -3.97 -19.03
C ALA A 82 1.16 -3.79 -20.55
N ASP A 83 2.29 -3.66 -21.23
CA ASP A 83 2.36 -3.41 -22.68
C ASP A 83 1.43 -2.26 -23.13
N GLY A 84 1.45 -1.15 -22.35
CA GLY A 84 0.64 0.04 -22.61
C GLY A 84 -0.82 -0.03 -22.13
N ALA A 85 -1.36 -1.21 -21.87
CA ALA A 85 -2.74 -1.39 -21.41
C ALA A 85 -2.86 -1.28 -19.88
N PRO A 86 -3.85 -0.56 -19.33
CA PRO A 86 -4.11 -0.54 -17.91
C PRO A 86 -4.70 -1.88 -17.43
N VAL A 87 -3.99 -2.56 -16.56
CA VAL A 87 -4.38 -3.90 -16.05
C VAL A 87 -4.75 -3.90 -14.56
N VAL A 88 -4.28 -2.92 -13.80
CA VAL A 88 -4.61 -2.77 -12.38
C VAL A 88 -4.79 -1.29 -12.05
N PHE A 89 -5.85 -0.97 -11.34
CA PHE A 89 -6.01 0.29 -10.63
C PHE A 89 -5.66 0.07 -9.16
N ALA A 90 -4.84 0.93 -8.60
CA ALA A 90 -4.50 0.91 -7.19
C ALA A 90 -4.72 2.27 -6.54
N ARG A 91 -5.41 2.26 -5.42
CA ARG A 91 -5.65 3.44 -4.58
C ARG A 91 -5.05 3.20 -3.19
N SER A 92 -4.27 4.14 -2.72
CA SER A 92 -3.59 4.09 -1.43
C SER A 92 -3.94 5.31 -0.61
N LEU A 93 -4.18 5.10 0.68
CA LEU A 93 -4.55 6.16 1.59
C LEU A 93 -3.64 6.18 2.81
N ALA A 94 -3.39 7.39 3.33
CA ALA A 94 -2.70 7.57 4.59
C ALA A 94 -3.27 8.72 5.39
N THR A 95 -3.42 8.53 6.70
CA THR A 95 -3.77 9.60 7.63
C THR A 95 -2.59 10.54 7.84
N ARG A 96 -2.82 11.74 8.39
CA ARG A 96 -1.74 12.67 8.77
C ARG A 96 -0.72 12.03 9.73
N GLN A 97 -1.19 11.21 10.65
CA GLN A 97 -0.31 10.48 11.58
C GLN A 97 0.49 9.39 10.88
N GLY A 98 -0.12 8.66 9.95
CA GLY A 98 0.55 7.64 9.13
C GLY A 98 1.61 8.22 8.18
N LEU A 99 1.56 9.52 7.87
CA LEU A 99 2.52 10.20 7.01
C LEU A 99 3.91 10.42 7.65
N ARG A 100 4.08 10.18 8.95
CA ARG A 100 5.29 10.60 9.67
C ARG A 100 6.55 9.84 9.29
N TYR A 101 6.48 8.59 8.78
CA TYR A 101 7.71 7.90 8.39
C TYR A 101 7.66 7.10 7.09
N PRO A 102 6.71 6.17 6.82
CA PRO A 102 6.79 5.42 5.56
C PRO A 102 6.35 6.24 4.35
N TRP A 103 5.45 7.22 4.52
CA TRP A 103 4.87 7.98 3.42
C TRP A 103 5.83 8.99 2.77
N ARG A 104 6.78 9.54 3.51
CA ARG A 104 7.84 10.40 2.93
C ARG A 104 8.69 9.66 1.90
N LEU A 105 8.90 8.37 2.12
CA LEU A 105 9.56 7.49 1.15
C LEU A 105 8.64 7.22 -0.05
N LEU A 106 7.33 7.10 0.16
CA LEU A 106 6.35 6.91 -0.90
C LEU A 106 6.22 8.13 -1.82
N GLN A 107 6.34 9.35 -1.29
CA GLN A 107 6.35 10.58 -2.09
C GLN A 107 7.55 10.66 -3.05
N ARG A 108 8.69 10.09 -2.67
CA ARG A 108 9.90 10.03 -3.52
C ARG A 108 9.85 8.95 -4.59
N ILE A 109 8.86 8.06 -4.54
CA ILE A 109 8.74 6.94 -5.47
C ILE A 109 8.24 7.41 -6.84
N GLY A 110 7.50 8.52 -6.93
CA GLY A 110 6.94 9.03 -8.19
C GLY A 110 6.13 7.95 -8.91
N ASN A 111 6.53 7.59 -10.13
CA ASN A 111 5.90 6.54 -10.93
C ASN A 111 6.43 5.13 -10.63
N ARG A 112 7.06 4.89 -9.47
CA ARG A 112 7.51 3.55 -9.07
C ARG A 112 6.44 2.80 -8.31
N PRO A 113 6.39 1.45 -8.39
CA PRO A 113 5.41 0.66 -7.66
C PRO A 113 5.71 0.61 -6.16
N LEU A 114 4.65 0.65 -5.35
CA LEU A 114 4.71 0.61 -3.88
C LEU A 114 5.48 -0.60 -3.32
N GLY A 115 5.40 -1.76 -3.96
CA GLY A 115 6.10 -2.97 -3.51
C GLY A 115 7.63 -2.85 -3.52
N ALA A 116 8.20 -1.98 -4.37
CA ALA A 116 9.64 -1.69 -4.37
C ALA A 116 10.07 -0.85 -3.16
N ALA A 117 9.17 0.01 -2.67
CA ALA A 117 9.42 0.83 -1.49
C ALA A 117 9.25 0.05 -0.19
N HIS A 118 8.31 -0.88 -0.14
CA HIS A 118 8.06 -1.70 1.06
C HIS A 118 9.27 -2.58 1.40
N ARG A 119 9.96 -3.11 0.42
CA ARG A 119 11.21 -3.86 0.61
C ARG A 119 12.31 -2.99 1.21
N ARG A 120 12.55 -1.78 0.67
CA ARG A 120 13.54 -0.83 1.22
C ARG A 120 13.25 -0.45 2.66
N ILE A 121 11.98 -0.18 2.99
CA ILE A 121 11.57 0.14 4.37
C ILE A 121 11.82 -1.05 5.30
N GLY A 122 11.55 -2.27 4.85
CA GLY A 122 11.83 -3.49 5.59
C GLY A 122 13.31 -3.72 5.82
N GLU A 123 14.15 -3.47 4.83
CA GLU A 123 15.60 -3.57 4.91
C GLU A 123 16.21 -2.49 5.81
N GLU A 124 15.78 -1.23 5.69
CA GLU A 124 16.21 -0.14 6.57
C GLU A 124 15.80 -0.37 8.03
N ARG A 125 14.59 -0.89 8.29
CA ARG A 125 14.15 -1.24 9.64
C ARG A 125 14.96 -2.40 10.24
N ARG A 126 15.34 -3.39 9.44
CA ARG A 126 16.22 -4.48 9.88
C ARG A 126 17.61 -3.96 10.20
N ALA A 127 18.20 -3.15 9.32
CA ALA A 127 19.50 -2.53 9.54
C ALA A 127 19.52 -1.64 10.80
N GLN A 128 18.49 -0.84 11.05
CA GLN A 128 18.37 -0.02 12.25
C GLN A 128 18.23 -0.85 13.53
N ARG A 129 17.52 -1.99 13.49
CA ARG A 129 17.43 -2.92 14.62
C ARG A 129 18.79 -3.53 14.95
N THR A 130 19.52 -3.99 13.96
CA THR A 130 20.85 -4.58 14.14
C THR A 130 21.83 -3.59 14.77
N VAL A 131 21.84 -2.33 14.31
CA VAL A 131 22.68 -1.26 14.89
C VAL A 131 22.27 -0.92 16.33
N ALA A 132 20.98 -0.95 16.66
CA ALA A 132 20.49 -0.69 18.01
C ALA A 132 20.84 -1.83 18.98
N GLU A 133 20.79 -3.07 18.54
CA GLU A 133 21.18 -4.27 19.31
C GLU A 133 22.69 -4.30 19.57
N ASP A 134 23.50 -3.94 18.57
CA ASP A 134 24.96 -3.87 18.69
C ASP A 134 25.40 -2.79 19.69
N ARG A 135 24.75 -1.60 19.68
CA ARG A 135 24.99 -0.53 20.65
C ARG A 135 24.60 -0.93 22.08
N LYS A 136 23.59 -1.76 22.25
CA LYS A 136 23.14 -2.28 23.56
C LYS A 136 24.14 -3.31 24.10
N SER A 137 24.65 -4.18 23.24
CA SER A 137 25.67 -5.17 23.56
C SER A 137 27.00 -4.52 23.98
N THR A 138 27.43 -3.51 23.26
CA THR A 138 28.67 -2.77 23.55
C THR A 138 28.60 -2.01 24.89
N ARG A 139 27.43 -1.47 25.27
CA ARG A 139 27.26 -0.78 26.57
C ARG A 139 27.26 -1.76 27.75
N LEU A 140 26.76 -2.98 27.58
CA LEU A 140 26.75 -3.99 28.64
C LEU A 140 28.15 -4.56 28.91
N ASN A 141 29.02 -4.64 27.89
CA ASN A 141 30.41 -5.09 28.05
C ASN A 141 31.34 -4.02 28.66
N SER A 142 30.97 -2.73 28.57
CA SER A 142 31.76 -1.62 29.16
C SER A 142 31.49 -1.39 30.66
N SER A 143 30.54 -2.10 31.25
CA SER A 143 30.13 -1.95 32.67
C SER A 143 30.76 -3.02 33.57
N HIS A 144 31.66 -3.83 33.07
CA HIS A 144 32.31 -4.93 33.80
C HIS A 144 33.85 -4.85 33.79
N VAL A 145 34.41 -3.64 33.73
CA VAL A 145 35.84 -3.41 33.98
C VAL A 145 36.01 -2.46 35.13
#